data_12ba90643867f4f90c4765450171e446
#
_entry.id   12ba90643867f4f90c4765450171e446
#
_cell.length_a   1.000
_cell.length_b   1.000
_cell.length_c   1.000
_cell.angle_alpha   90.00
_cell.angle_beta   90.00
_cell.angle_gamma   90.00
#
_symmetry.space_group_name_H-M   'P 1'
#
loop_
_entity.id
_entity.type
_entity.pdbx_description
1 polymer ?
#
loop_
_entity_poly.entity_id
_entity_poly.type
_entity_poly.pdbx_seq_one_letter_code
_entity_poly.pdbx_strand_id
1 'polypeptide(L)'
;MSKILIFISENASKYKELENCLNNIRVTRDTNVSKNLVFQMIKPDGELHEIQSLDRNEIIIHKLKTACDMVKNMIQPNSECWIMVEDTSFCIEKERGFPGPFVKYYLQVNSLADIANKNWASQAQSIVTFGICKFTSGCDSLDIRVFEDSVNGYIVLPSGVNGFGYDSIFKPIGSNKTNADMNMDEKANFNPRINAFTKVINYIS
;
A
#
# COMPACT_ATOMS: atom_id res chain seq x y z
N MET A 1 -15.17 -8.23 21.61
CA MET A 1 -15.81 -8.14 20.26
C MET A 1 -14.70 -8.17 19.21
N SER A 2 -14.94 -8.83 18.09
CA SER A 2 -13.99 -8.86 16.98
C SER A 2 -13.97 -7.49 16.30
N LYS A 3 -12.78 -6.93 16.05
CA LYS A 3 -12.61 -5.76 15.21
C LYS A 3 -12.57 -6.20 13.74
N ILE A 4 -13.20 -5.44 12.86
CA ILE A 4 -13.21 -5.73 11.42
C ILE A 4 -12.40 -4.63 10.72
N LEU A 5 -11.40 -5.04 9.92
CA LEU A 5 -10.66 -4.16 9.04
C LEU A 5 -10.97 -4.54 7.59
N ILE A 6 -11.55 -3.61 6.85
CA ILE A 6 -11.94 -3.79 5.46
C ILE A 6 -10.94 -3.05 4.59
N PHE A 7 -10.18 -3.77 3.79
CA PHE A 7 -9.28 -3.21 2.79
C PHE A 7 -9.99 -3.12 1.44
N ILE A 8 -10.12 -1.91 0.91
CA ILE A 8 -10.78 -1.68 -0.38
C ILE A 8 -9.71 -1.48 -1.44
N SER A 9 -9.61 -2.45 -2.34
CA SER A 9 -8.59 -2.47 -3.39
C SER A 9 -9.00 -3.40 -4.53
N GLU A 10 -8.59 -3.05 -5.74
CA GLU A 10 -8.69 -3.95 -6.92
C GLU A 10 -7.49 -4.90 -7.00
N ASN A 11 -6.41 -4.61 -6.29
CA ASN A 11 -5.14 -5.32 -6.42
C ASN A 11 -5.03 -6.48 -5.43
N ALA A 12 -5.28 -7.70 -5.93
CA ALA A 12 -5.18 -8.93 -5.13
C ALA A 12 -3.75 -9.20 -4.60
N SER A 13 -2.71 -8.76 -5.31
CA SER A 13 -1.33 -8.93 -4.85
C SER A 13 -1.06 -8.10 -3.60
N LYS A 14 -1.57 -6.87 -3.54
CA LYS A 14 -1.48 -6.03 -2.33
C LYS A 14 -2.16 -6.71 -1.14
N TYR A 15 -3.38 -7.23 -1.33
CA TYR A 15 -4.10 -7.94 -0.28
C TYR A 15 -3.31 -9.14 0.25
N LYS A 16 -2.78 -9.97 -0.66
CA LYS A 16 -2.00 -11.15 -0.29
C LYS A 16 -0.74 -10.81 0.53
N GLU A 17 -0.04 -9.73 0.18
CA GLU A 17 1.09 -9.25 0.97
C GLU A 17 0.66 -8.83 2.38
N LEU A 18 -0.47 -8.10 2.52
CA LEU A 18 -1.00 -7.66 3.81
C LEU A 18 -1.51 -8.83 4.66
N GLU A 19 -2.19 -9.80 4.06
CA GLU A 19 -2.69 -11.00 4.73
C GLU A 19 -1.53 -11.82 5.31
N ASN A 20 -0.48 -12.03 4.52
CA ASN A 20 0.73 -12.72 4.99
C ASN A 20 1.40 -11.94 6.13
N CYS A 21 1.51 -10.61 6.02
CA CYS A 21 2.03 -9.77 7.09
C CYS A 21 1.22 -9.93 8.39
N LEU A 22 -0.11 -9.87 8.30
CA LEU A 22 -0.99 -10.03 9.46
C LEU A 22 -0.84 -11.41 10.11
N ASN A 23 -0.72 -12.47 9.31
CA ASN A 23 -0.50 -13.82 9.81
C ASN A 23 0.84 -13.93 10.54
N ASN A 24 1.91 -13.31 10.02
CA ASN A 24 3.20 -13.26 10.70
C ASN A 24 3.12 -12.48 12.02
N ILE A 25 2.41 -11.34 12.05
CA ILE A 25 2.18 -10.56 13.28
C ILE A 25 1.44 -11.41 14.31
N ARG A 26 0.43 -12.20 13.91
CA ARG A 26 -0.33 -13.09 14.80
C ARG A 26 0.53 -14.18 15.44
N VAL A 27 1.53 -14.68 14.70
CA VAL A 27 2.43 -15.74 15.17
C VAL A 27 3.50 -15.17 16.11
N THR A 28 4.06 -14.00 15.77
CA THR A 28 5.24 -13.43 16.47
C THR A 28 4.88 -12.54 17.65
N ARG A 29 3.72 -11.91 17.61
CA ARG A 29 3.23 -11.01 18.67
C ARG A 29 2.00 -11.63 19.32
N ASP A 30 2.16 -12.18 20.51
CA ASP A 30 1.06 -12.78 21.29
C ASP A 30 0.13 -11.69 21.89
N THR A 31 -0.33 -10.77 21.04
CA THR A 31 -1.27 -9.72 21.44
C THR A 31 -2.70 -10.16 21.17
N ASN A 32 -3.59 -10.00 22.17
CA ASN A 32 -5.02 -10.37 22.05
C ASN A 32 -5.74 -9.67 20.88
N VAL A 33 -5.19 -8.61 20.34
CA VAL A 33 -5.84 -7.79 19.31
C VAL A 33 -5.66 -8.36 17.92
N SER A 34 -4.47 -8.84 17.58
CA SER A 34 -4.24 -9.48 16.28
C SER A 34 -5.04 -10.77 16.12
N LYS A 35 -5.34 -11.47 17.24
CA LYS A 35 -6.15 -12.69 17.24
C LYS A 35 -7.63 -12.41 16.97
N ASN A 36 -8.13 -11.23 17.35
CA ASN A 36 -9.54 -10.86 17.21
C ASN A 36 -9.83 -9.92 16.03
N LEU A 37 -8.82 -9.64 15.18
CA LEU A 37 -8.99 -8.81 14.00
C LEU A 37 -9.44 -9.68 12.82
N VAL A 38 -10.60 -9.39 12.26
CA VAL A 38 -11.08 -9.94 10.99
C VAL A 38 -10.60 -9.01 9.88
N PHE A 39 -9.73 -9.51 9.00
CA PHE A 39 -9.22 -8.76 7.85
C PHE A 39 -9.92 -9.25 6.59
N GLN A 40 -10.54 -8.33 5.87
CA GLN A 40 -11.30 -8.63 4.66
C GLN A 40 -10.90 -7.68 3.54
N MET A 41 -10.93 -8.18 2.30
CA MET A 41 -10.82 -7.34 1.12
C MET A 41 -12.21 -7.21 0.47
N ILE A 42 -12.56 -5.98 0.14
CA ILE A 42 -13.66 -5.71 -0.78
C ILE A 42 -13.08 -5.17 -2.08
N LYS A 43 -13.37 -5.86 -3.16
CA LYS A 43 -13.09 -5.33 -4.49
C LYS A 43 -14.20 -4.34 -4.84
N PRO A 44 -13.87 -3.09 -5.14
CA PRO A 44 -14.88 -2.10 -5.52
C PRO A 44 -15.58 -2.51 -6.83
N ASP A 45 -16.84 -2.15 -6.93
CA ASP A 45 -17.59 -2.31 -8.17
C ASP A 45 -17.29 -1.10 -9.07
N GLY A 46 -16.25 -1.23 -9.88
CA GLY A 46 -15.63 -0.16 -10.65
C GLY A 46 -14.36 0.42 -10.00
N GLU A 47 -13.70 1.34 -10.71
CA GLU A 47 -12.46 1.97 -10.25
C GLU A 47 -12.74 2.98 -9.13
N LEU A 48 -11.95 2.92 -8.05
CA LEU A 48 -11.94 3.98 -7.05
C LEU A 48 -11.38 5.26 -7.67
N HIS A 49 -12.22 6.28 -7.82
CA HIS A 49 -11.78 7.55 -8.36
C HIS A 49 -10.70 8.19 -7.49
N GLU A 50 -9.60 8.50 -8.11
CA GLU A 50 -8.47 9.20 -7.49
C GLU A 50 -8.36 10.60 -8.11
N ILE A 51 -8.17 11.60 -7.25
CA ILE A 51 -7.85 12.94 -7.73
C ILE A 51 -6.43 12.98 -8.31
N GLN A 52 -6.21 13.86 -9.27
CA GLN A 52 -4.87 14.13 -9.78
C GLN A 52 -4.19 15.16 -8.87
N SER A 53 -3.27 14.69 -8.04
CA SER A 53 -2.46 15.53 -7.16
C SER A 53 -1.04 14.92 -7.03
N LEU A 54 -0.07 15.74 -6.67
CA LEU A 54 1.25 15.29 -6.23
C LEU A 54 1.30 15.11 -4.71
N ASP A 55 0.31 15.61 -4.00
CA ASP A 55 0.19 15.43 -2.55
C ASP A 55 -0.49 14.09 -2.23
N ARG A 56 0.31 13.16 -1.71
CA ARG A 56 -0.16 11.82 -1.32
C ARG A 56 -1.25 11.85 -0.25
N ASN A 57 -1.23 12.86 0.65
CA ASN A 57 -2.26 12.99 1.67
C ASN A 57 -3.61 13.37 1.05
N GLU A 58 -3.62 14.30 0.10
CA GLU A 58 -4.85 14.65 -0.62
C GLU A 58 -5.42 13.43 -1.35
N ILE A 59 -4.56 12.69 -2.08
CA ILE A 59 -4.98 11.49 -2.82
C ILE A 59 -5.59 10.46 -1.89
N ILE A 60 -4.89 10.11 -0.81
CA ILE A 60 -5.34 9.03 0.07
C ILE A 60 -6.58 9.38 0.86
N ILE A 61 -6.73 10.65 1.28
CA ILE A 61 -7.93 11.14 1.96
C ILE A 61 -9.14 11.11 1.02
N HIS A 62 -8.98 11.56 -0.21
CA HIS A 62 -10.05 11.51 -1.21
C HIS A 62 -10.47 10.08 -1.49
N LYS A 63 -9.50 9.21 -1.76
CA LYS A 63 -9.71 7.78 -2.01
C LYS A 63 -10.45 7.08 -0.86
N LEU A 64 -10.07 7.41 0.39
CA LEU A 64 -10.73 6.85 1.57
C LEU A 64 -12.20 7.30 1.67
N LYS A 65 -12.50 8.57 1.44
CA LYS A 65 -13.87 9.09 1.44
C LYS A 65 -14.72 8.38 0.37
N THR A 66 -14.21 8.27 -0.85
CA THR A 66 -14.87 7.53 -1.93
C THR A 66 -15.13 6.08 -1.54
N ALA A 67 -14.15 5.41 -0.94
CA ALA A 67 -14.28 4.04 -0.46
C ALA A 67 -15.37 3.89 0.62
N CYS A 68 -15.44 4.82 1.57
CA CYS A 68 -16.49 4.85 2.61
C CYS A 68 -17.88 5.00 1.98
N ASP A 69 -18.03 5.88 1.00
CA ASP A 69 -19.31 6.07 0.30
C ASP A 69 -19.76 4.82 -0.46
N MET A 70 -18.82 4.09 -1.04
CA MET A 70 -19.14 2.84 -1.75
C MET A 70 -19.63 1.74 -0.81
N VAL A 71 -19.06 1.61 0.37
CA VAL A 71 -19.38 0.51 1.28
C VAL A 71 -20.46 0.83 2.31
N LYS A 72 -20.89 2.10 2.42
CA LYS A 72 -21.87 2.52 3.45
C LYS A 72 -23.16 1.71 3.46
N ASN A 73 -23.63 1.27 2.29
CA ASN A 73 -24.84 0.46 2.16
C ASN A 73 -24.59 -1.04 2.34
N MET A 74 -23.33 -1.47 2.37
CA MET A 74 -22.95 -2.88 2.55
C MET A 74 -22.72 -3.21 4.03
N ILE A 75 -22.51 -2.19 4.87
CA ILE A 75 -22.25 -2.34 6.28
C ILE A 75 -23.57 -2.28 7.03
N GLN A 76 -23.82 -3.28 7.88
CA GLN A 76 -25.07 -3.33 8.66
C GLN A 76 -25.22 -2.10 9.57
N PRO A 77 -26.44 -1.57 9.74
CA PRO A 77 -26.70 -0.49 10.68
C PRO A 77 -26.15 -0.79 12.07
N ASN A 78 -25.54 0.21 12.72
CA ASN A 78 -24.94 0.13 14.06
C ASN A 78 -23.73 -0.83 14.19
N SER A 79 -23.17 -1.32 13.08
CA SER A 79 -21.90 -2.03 13.11
C SER A 79 -20.72 -1.06 13.00
N GLU A 80 -19.63 -1.38 13.68
CA GLU A 80 -18.37 -0.63 13.60
C GLU A 80 -17.35 -1.46 12.82
N CYS A 81 -16.66 -0.81 11.89
CA CYS A 81 -15.51 -1.39 11.22
C CYS A 81 -14.47 -0.32 10.94
N TRP A 82 -13.27 -0.77 10.60
CA TRP A 82 -12.22 0.07 10.04
C TRP A 82 -12.22 -0.08 8.52
N ILE A 83 -12.23 1.04 7.80
CA ILE A 83 -12.06 1.07 6.35
C ILE A 83 -10.66 1.54 6.05
N MET A 84 -9.99 0.85 5.14
CA MET A 84 -8.60 1.12 4.74
C MET A 84 -8.47 1.14 3.21
N VAL A 85 -7.73 2.10 2.72
CA VAL A 85 -7.27 2.20 1.32
C VAL A 85 -5.77 2.39 1.28
N GLU A 86 -5.15 2.14 0.12
CA GLU A 86 -3.72 2.28 -0.08
C GLU A 86 -3.40 2.98 -1.40
N ASP A 87 -2.37 3.81 -1.37
CA ASP A 87 -1.71 4.31 -2.56
C ASP A 87 -0.22 4.04 -2.54
N THR A 88 0.36 3.81 -3.73
CA THR A 88 1.79 3.55 -3.89
C THR A 88 2.40 4.64 -4.77
N SER A 89 3.47 5.25 -4.27
CA SER A 89 4.28 6.21 -5.03
C SER A 89 5.67 5.67 -5.28
N PHE A 90 6.25 6.02 -6.43
CA PHE A 90 7.62 5.70 -6.78
C PHE A 90 8.33 6.95 -7.27
N CYS A 91 9.26 7.47 -6.47
CA CYS A 91 9.95 8.72 -6.71
C CYS A 91 11.36 8.45 -7.22
N ILE A 92 11.72 8.97 -8.38
CA ILE A 92 13.05 8.84 -9.00
C ILE A 92 13.77 10.20 -8.90
N GLU A 93 14.94 10.23 -8.29
CA GLU A 93 15.68 11.48 -8.04
C GLU A 93 16.03 12.22 -9.33
N LYS A 94 16.56 11.54 -10.33
CA LYS A 94 16.86 12.13 -11.66
C LYS A 94 15.63 12.73 -12.37
N GLU A 95 14.43 12.26 -12.04
CA GLU A 95 13.15 12.77 -12.52
C GLU A 95 12.52 13.78 -11.52
N ARG A 96 13.29 14.29 -10.56
CA ARG A 96 12.83 15.25 -9.54
C ARG A 96 11.63 14.76 -8.74
N GLY A 97 11.59 13.45 -8.45
CA GLY A 97 10.52 12.80 -7.71
C GLY A 97 9.37 12.26 -8.58
N PHE A 98 9.39 12.54 -9.91
CA PHE A 98 8.43 11.91 -10.81
C PHE A 98 8.79 10.41 -11.00
N PRO A 99 7.84 9.48 -11.21
CA PRO A 99 6.40 9.68 -11.37
C PRO A 99 5.63 9.91 -10.06
N GLY A 100 6.21 9.67 -8.88
CA GLY A 100 5.48 9.81 -7.62
C GLY A 100 4.22 8.96 -7.60
N PRO A 101 3.04 9.52 -7.25
CA PRO A 101 1.77 8.80 -7.22
C PRO A 101 1.27 8.35 -8.61
N PHE A 102 1.80 8.93 -9.70
CA PHE A 102 1.43 8.54 -11.07
C PHE A 102 2.16 7.29 -11.57
N VAL A 103 2.82 6.54 -10.70
CA VAL A 103 3.61 5.36 -11.07
C VAL A 103 2.82 4.34 -11.89
N LYS A 104 1.54 4.10 -11.61
CA LYS A 104 0.66 3.20 -12.36
C LYS A 104 0.63 3.59 -13.85
N TYR A 105 0.38 4.86 -14.14
CA TYR A 105 0.30 5.37 -15.51
C TYR A 105 1.67 5.44 -16.19
N TYR A 106 2.69 5.78 -15.43
CA TYR A 106 4.07 5.84 -15.94
C TYR A 106 4.55 4.47 -16.46
N LEU A 107 4.22 3.40 -15.72
CA LEU A 107 4.53 2.02 -16.11
C LEU A 107 3.67 1.50 -17.28
N GLN A 108 2.54 2.11 -17.58
CA GLN A 108 1.73 1.74 -18.76
C GLN A 108 2.34 2.24 -20.08
N VAL A 109 3.07 3.35 -20.03
CA VAL A 109 3.59 4.02 -21.24
C VAL A 109 5.12 3.89 -21.39
N ASN A 110 5.81 3.35 -20.39
CA ASN A 110 7.26 3.14 -20.43
C ASN A 110 7.59 1.68 -20.08
N SER A 111 8.51 1.07 -20.82
CA SER A 111 9.03 -0.23 -20.41
C SER A 111 9.97 -0.10 -19.20
N LEU A 112 10.08 -1.15 -18.40
CA LEU A 112 11.03 -1.16 -17.26
C LEU A 112 12.48 -0.99 -17.74
N ALA A 113 12.81 -1.54 -18.90
CA ALA A 113 14.15 -1.37 -19.50
C ALA A 113 14.44 0.09 -19.86
N ASP A 114 13.46 0.82 -20.45
CA ASP A 114 13.63 2.23 -20.79
C ASP A 114 13.78 3.10 -19.53
N ILE A 115 12.94 2.84 -18.51
CA ILE A 115 13.04 3.52 -17.22
C ILE A 115 14.42 3.29 -16.59
N ALA A 116 14.88 2.03 -16.58
CA ALA A 116 16.17 1.67 -16.02
C ALA A 116 17.35 2.29 -16.77
N ASN A 117 17.34 2.25 -18.10
CA ASN A 117 18.40 2.84 -18.93
C ASN A 117 18.48 4.36 -18.74
N LYS A 118 17.35 5.05 -18.77
CA LYS A 118 17.28 6.51 -18.57
C LYS A 118 17.75 6.92 -17.18
N ASN A 119 17.43 6.13 -16.17
CA ASN A 119 17.62 6.47 -14.76
C ASN A 119 18.68 5.60 -14.06
N TRP A 120 19.58 4.96 -14.82
CA TRP A 120 20.63 4.09 -14.26
C TRP A 120 21.34 4.74 -13.07
N ALA A 121 21.49 3.96 -12.00
CA ALA A 121 22.11 4.35 -10.74
C ALA A 121 21.48 5.57 -10.04
N SER A 122 20.33 6.06 -10.51
CA SER A 122 19.60 7.08 -9.76
C SER A 122 19.11 6.54 -8.43
N GLN A 123 19.14 7.37 -7.39
CA GLN A 123 18.37 7.10 -6.21
C GLN A 123 16.88 7.09 -6.53
N ALA A 124 16.17 6.23 -5.85
CA ALA A 124 14.71 6.15 -5.93
C ALA A 124 14.13 5.80 -4.57
N GLN A 125 12.86 6.13 -4.38
CA GLN A 125 12.13 5.85 -3.16
C GLN A 125 10.80 5.19 -3.49
N SER A 126 10.56 4.03 -2.90
CA SER A 126 9.27 3.35 -2.88
C SER A 126 8.51 3.80 -1.65
N ILE A 127 7.31 4.35 -1.82
CA ILE A 127 6.50 4.92 -0.74
C ILE A 127 5.13 4.26 -0.77
N VAL A 128 4.63 3.88 0.40
CA VAL A 128 3.26 3.37 0.55
C VAL A 128 2.53 4.19 1.59
N THR A 129 1.36 4.68 1.23
CA THR A 129 0.49 5.50 2.06
C THR A 129 -0.84 4.78 2.27
N PHE A 130 -1.21 4.55 3.54
CA PHE A 130 -2.53 4.06 3.93
C PHE A 130 -3.38 5.20 4.48
N GLY A 131 -4.63 5.26 4.03
CA GLY A 131 -5.68 6.01 4.68
C GLY A 131 -6.61 5.06 5.41
N ILE A 132 -6.91 5.35 6.68
CA ILE A 132 -7.87 4.57 7.46
C ILE A 132 -8.85 5.48 8.19
N CYS A 133 -10.06 4.99 8.42
CA CYS A 133 -11.00 5.60 9.35
C CYS A 133 -11.82 4.54 10.07
N LYS A 134 -12.27 4.89 11.27
CA LYS A 134 -13.32 4.14 11.95
C LYS A 134 -14.65 4.52 11.32
N PHE A 135 -15.34 3.56 10.75
CA PHE A 135 -16.62 3.76 10.10
C PHE A 135 -17.75 3.26 10.98
N THR A 136 -18.72 4.14 11.21
CA THR A 136 -19.96 3.80 11.91
C THR A 136 -21.11 4.23 11.01
N SER A 137 -22.00 3.28 10.67
CA SER A 137 -23.14 3.57 9.82
C SER A 137 -24.02 4.67 10.42
N GLY A 138 -24.33 5.70 9.61
CA GLY A 138 -25.13 6.85 10.04
C GLY A 138 -24.32 8.01 10.67
N CYS A 139 -22.99 7.92 10.69
CA CYS A 139 -22.10 9.02 11.11
C CYS A 139 -21.48 9.70 9.87
N ASP A 140 -21.69 11.00 9.73
CA ASP A 140 -21.15 11.77 8.59
C ASP A 140 -19.70 12.24 8.81
N SER A 141 -19.19 12.15 10.04
CA SER A 141 -17.81 12.57 10.35
C SER A 141 -16.86 11.36 10.35
N LEU A 142 -15.80 11.44 9.55
CA LEU A 142 -14.76 10.43 9.49
C LEU A 142 -13.51 10.93 10.24
N ASP A 143 -13.08 10.21 11.29
CA ASP A 143 -11.76 10.42 11.89
C ASP A 143 -10.70 9.70 11.04
N ILE A 144 -10.15 10.44 10.08
CA ILE A 144 -9.19 9.93 9.12
C ILE A 144 -7.79 9.96 9.72
N ARG A 145 -7.09 8.84 9.60
CA ARG A 145 -5.66 8.70 9.92
C ARG A 145 -4.90 8.26 8.68
N VAL A 146 -3.69 8.81 8.53
CA VAL A 146 -2.79 8.48 7.43
C VAL A 146 -1.52 7.86 8.01
N PHE A 147 -1.09 6.74 7.42
CA PHE A 147 0.14 6.05 7.78
C PHE A 147 0.97 5.86 6.53
N GLU A 148 2.22 6.29 6.60
CA GLU A 148 3.15 6.19 5.48
C GLU A 148 4.44 5.50 5.93
N ASP A 149 5.05 4.78 5.01
CA ASP A 149 6.42 4.30 5.12
C ASP A 149 7.10 4.30 3.77
N SER A 150 8.42 4.31 3.77
CA SER A 150 9.21 4.37 2.55
C SER A 150 10.49 3.57 2.65
N VAL A 151 10.95 3.09 1.49
CA VAL A 151 12.23 2.42 1.34
C VAL A 151 13.02 3.11 0.24
N ASN A 152 14.26 3.49 0.57
CA ASN A 152 15.20 4.06 -0.38
C ASN A 152 15.97 2.96 -1.12
N GLY A 153 16.32 3.22 -2.37
CA GLY A 153 17.05 2.28 -3.21
C GLY A 153 17.65 2.97 -4.43
N TYR A 154 18.04 2.15 -5.38
CA TYR A 154 18.62 2.59 -6.65
C TYR A 154 17.90 1.93 -7.82
N ILE A 155 17.83 2.66 -8.93
CA ILE A 155 17.41 2.12 -10.22
C ILE A 155 18.55 1.29 -10.79
N VAL A 156 18.24 0.04 -11.12
CA VAL A 156 19.17 -0.90 -11.76
C VAL A 156 18.53 -1.51 -13.01
N LEU A 157 19.34 -2.18 -13.85
CA LEU A 157 18.79 -2.93 -14.99
C LEU A 157 17.83 -4.01 -14.48
N PRO A 158 16.79 -4.34 -15.27
CA PRO A 158 15.79 -5.33 -14.87
C PRO A 158 16.44 -6.66 -14.51
N SER A 159 16.13 -7.17 -13.31
CA SER A 159 16.55 -8.47 -12.80
C SER A 159 15.44 -9.09 -11.98
N GLY A 160 15.36 -10.43 -12.00
CA GLY A 160 14.35 -11.19 -11.27
C GLY A 160 13.01 -11.31 -11.99
N VAL A 161 12.17 -12.20 -11.46
CA VAL A 161 10.87 -12.56 -12.05
C VAL A 161 9.72 -12.50 -11.03
N ASN A 162 10.05 -12.27 -9.76
CA ASN A 162 9.06 -12.16 -8.70
C ASN A 162 8.53 -10.74 -8.59
N GLY A 163 7.36 -10.58 -7.97
CA GLY A 163 6.80 -9.27 -7.70
C GLY A 163 6.00 -8.67 -8.87
N PHE A 164 5.83 -7.35 -8.85
CA PHE A 164 5.05 -6.62 -9.83
C PHE A 164 5.49 -5.15 -9.91
N GLY A 165 4.97 -4.43 -10.90
CA GLY A 165 5.26 -3.02 -11.08
C GLY A 165 6.74 -2.77 -11.38
N TYR A 166 7.41 -1.97 -10.57
CA TYR A 166 8.82 -1.60 -10.72
C TYR A 166 9.80 -2.50 -9.96
N ASP A 167 9.35 -3.61 -9.38
CA ASP A 167 10.16 -4.47 -8.51
C ASP A 167 11.47 -4.95 -9.16
N SER A 168 11.47 -5.24 -10.47
CA SER A 168 12.65 -5.74 -11.18
C SER A 168 13.73 -4.69 -11.43
N ILE A 169 13.40 -3.41 -11.33
CA ILE A 169 14.35 -2.29 -11.53
C ILE A 169 14.69 -1.55 -10.24
N PHE A 170 14.12 -1.93 -9.12
CA PHE A 170 14.35 -1.31 -7.83
C PHE A 170 15.17 -2.20 -6.90
N LYS A 171 16.37 -1.74 -6.56
CA LYS A 171 17.28 -2.38 -5.61
C LYS A 171 17.31 -1.58 -4.32
N PRO A 172 16.73 -2.07 -3.21
CA PRO A 172 16.76 -1.39 -1.92
C PRO A 172 18.17 -1.18 -1.38
N ILE A 173 18.40 -0.09 -0.66
CA ILE A 173 19.65 0.13 0.08
C ILE A 173 19.78 -0.97 1.13
N GLY A 174 20.97 -1.56 1.23
CA GLY A 174 21.24 -2.70 2.12
C GLY A 174 21.00 -4.07 1.50
N SER A 175 20.53 -4.11 0.24
CA SER A 175 20.36 -5.35 -0.51
C SER A 175 21.29 -5.40 -1.74
N ASN A 176 21.72 -6.62 -2.11
CA ASN A 176 22.38 -6.89 -3.38
C ASN A 176 21.40 -7.36 -4.47
N LYS A 177 20.13 -7.56 -4.12
CA LYS A 177 19.05 -8.05 -4.98
C LYS A 177 18.07 -6.94 -5.31
N THR A 178 17.39 -7.01 -6.46
CA THR A 178 16.17 -6.26 -6.72
C THR A 178 15.01 -6.86 -5.92
N ASN A 179 13.91 -6.12 -5.78
CA ASN A 179 12.70 -6.68 -5.17
C ASN A 179 12.18 -7.93 -5.90
N ALA A 180 12.40 -8.02 -7.22
CA ALA A 180 11.99 -9.16 -8.03
C ALA A 180 12.95 -10.36 -7.97
N ASP A 181 14.17 -10.19 -7.47
CA ASP A 181 15.12 -11.27 -7.18
C ASP A 181 14.92 -11.88 -5.78
N MET A 182 14.12 -11.23 -4.93
CA MET A 182 13.86 -11.66 -3.56
C MET A 182 12.72 -12.67 -3.49
N ASN A 183 12.84 -13.61 -2.55
CA ASN A 183 11.68 -14.34 -2.08
C ASN A 183 10.83 -13.46 -1.13
N MET A 184 9.66 -13.95 -0.70
CA MET A 184 8.73 -13.17 0.11
C MET A 184 9.31 -12.73 1.47
N ASP A 185 10.09 -13.60 2.12
CA ASP A 185 10.67 -13.30 3.44
C ASP A 185 11.79 -12.26 3.33
N GLU A 186 12.64 -12.38 2.31
CA GLU A 186 13.67 -11.40 2.00
C GLU A 186 13.05 -10.02 1.69
N LYS A 187 12.03 -10.01 0.82
CA LYS A 187 11.33 -8.78 0.41
C LYS A 187 10.62 -8.10 1.58
N ALA A 188 10.13 -8.86 2.56
CA ALA A 188 9.45 -8.31 3.72
C ALA A 188 10.31 -7.29 4.50
N ASN A 189 11.63 -7.45 4.52
CA ASN A 189 12.56 -6.54 5.19
C ASN A 189 12.73 -5.19 4.46
N PHE A 190 12.35 -5.12 3.19
CA PHE A 190 12.47 -3.94 2.33
C PHE A 190 11.13 -3.48 1.74
N ASN A 191 10.02 -3.88 2.35
CA ASN A 191 8.69 -3.58 1.83
C ASN A 191 8.02 -2.48 2.65
N PRO A 192 7.87 -1.25 2.11
CA PRO A 192 7.25 -0.15 2.83
C PRO A 192 5.77 -0.42 3.14
N ARG A 193 5.09 -1.28 2.36
CA ARG A 193 3.70 -1.70 2.62
C ARG A 193 3.58 -2.44 3.94
N ILE A 194 4.49 -3.36 4.21
CA ILE A 194 4.51 -4.14 5.45
C ILE A 194 4.76 -3.22 6.64
N ASN A 195 5.71 -2.29 6.52
CA ASN A 195 6.04 -1.34 7.57
C ASN A 195 4.86 -0.39 7.87
N ALA A 196 4.28 0.21 6.83
CA ALA A 196 3.13 1.10 6.98
C ALA A 196 1.90 0.36 7.54
N PHE A 197 1.63 -0.86 7.06
CA PHE A 197 0.54 -1.70 7.57
C PHE A 197 0.73 -2.10 9.03
N THR A 198 1.95 -2.37 9.45
CA THR A 198 2.26 -2.64 10.86
C THR A 198 1.90 -1.43 11.75
N LYS A 199 2.14 -0.19 11.27
CA LYS A 199 1.71 1.02 11.98
C LYS A 199 0.18 1.08 12.08
N VAL A 200 -0.55 0.72 11.00
CA VAL A 200 -2.01 0.63 11.01
C VAL A 200 -2.49 -0.38 12.06
N ILE A 201 -1.95 -1.60 12.05
CA ILE A 201 -2.33 -2.65 13.00
C ILE A 201 -2.07 -2.22 14.44
N ASN A 202 -0.93 -1.59 14.72
CA ASN A 202 -0.63 -1.08 16.06
C ASN A 202 -1.61 0.02 16.51
N TYR A 203 -2.10 0.85 15.60
CA TYR A 203 -3.06 1.92 15.91
C TYR A 203 -4.45 1.39 16.23
N ILE A 204 -4.93 0.41 15.48
CA ILE A 204 -6.26 -0.19 15.68
C ILE A 204 -6.26 -1.24 16.81
N SER A 205 -5.10 -1.60 17.33
CA SER A 205 -4.92 -2.55 18.45
C SER A 205 -5.32 -1.95 19.77
#